data_43221819aee7ca5180b217f8f9b60ff2
#
_entry.id   43221819aee7ca5180b217f8f9b60ff2
#
_cell.length_a   1.000
_cell.length_b   1.000
_cell.length_c   1.000
_cell.angle_alpha   90.00
_cell.angle_beta   90.00
_cell.angle_gamma   90.00
#
_symmetry.space_group_name_H-M   'P 1'
#
loop_
_entity.id
_entity.type
_entity.pdbx_description
1 polymer ?
#
loop_
_entity_poly.entity_id
_entity_poly.type
_entity_poly.pdbx_seq_one_letter_code
_entity_poly.pdbx_strand_id
1 'polypeptide(L)'
;MRLRLLALMVLLSACSVIETPRQLRGNKVDADQLKELVPGTSTRADATSLLGSPTAHATFDDNQWIYISETTRTRVGRTPGIMAQDVTVLTFDQAGVLRGIKRLNQDDSRDVDVVSRATPSPGSEASFMQQLLGNVGKFNAGGGARAGGTPGGSGASAGTGL
;
A
#
# COMPACT_ATOMS: atom_id res chain seq x y z
N MET A 1 -45.36 29.98 13.85
CA MET A 1 -44.29 30.20 12.84
C MET A 1 -42.92 30.38 13.51
N ARG A 2 -42.76 31.16 14.55
CA ARG A 2 -41.49 31.40 15.25
C ARG A 2 -40.89 30.14 15.89
N LEU A 3 -41.71 29.27 16.47
CA LEU A 3 -41.25 28.03 17.12
C LEU A 3 -40.66 27.02 16.10
N ARG A 4 -41.23 26.95 14.89
CA ARG A 4 -40.74 26.08 13.81
C ARG A 4 -39.41 26.56 13.25
N LEU A 5 -39.19 27.88 13.21
CA LEU A 5 -37.92 28.50 12.82
C LEU A 5 -36.82 28.23 13.84
N LEU A 6 -37.13 28.32 15.14
CA LEU A 6 -36.22 27.97 16.24
C LEU A 6 -35.80 26.48 16.19
N ALA A 7 -36.78 25.59 15.97
CA ALA A 7 -36.50 24.15 15.86
C ALA A 7 -35.59 23.84 14.65
N LEU A 8 -35.81 24.54 13.52
CA LEU A 8 -34.99 24.38 12.33
C LEU A 8 -33.55 24.87 12.55
N MET A 9 -33.34 26.00 13.27
CA MET A 9 -32.00 26.49 13.62
C MET A 9 -31.25 25.53 14.54
N VAL A 10 -31.90 24.89 15.51
CA VAL A 10 -31.30 23.91 16.40
C VAL A 10 -30.89 22.64 15.63
N LEU A 11 -31.69 22.22 14.65
CA LEU A 11 -31.35 21.09 13.78
C LEU A 11 -30.16 21.35 12.87
N LEU A 12 -29.97 22.59 12.37
CA LEU A 12 -28.82 22.94 11.55
C LEU A 12 -27.51 23.01 12.36
N SER A 13 -27.57 23.38 13.63
CA SER A 13 -26.36 23.45 14.48
C SER A 13 -25.85 22.08 14.93
N ALA A 14 -26.64 21.03 14.86
CA ALA A 14 -26.24 19.68 15.26
C ALA A 14 -25.22 19.03 14.30
N CYS A 15 -25.08 19.53 13.07
CA CYS A 15 -24.16 18.94 12.08
C CYS A 15 -22.68 19.32 12.29
N SER A 16 -22.35 20.32 13.12
CA SER A 16 -20.96 20.78 13.32
C SER A 16 -20.18 20.03 14.39
N VAL A 17 -20.83 19.12 15.13
CA VAL A 17 -20.22 18.41 16.27
C VAL A 17 -19.55 17.08 15.88
N ILE A 18 -19.67 16.64 14.62
CA ILE A 18 -19.01 15.40 14.19
C ILE A 18 -17.54 15.69 13.84
N GLU A 19 -16.73 15.88 14.86
CA GLU A 19 -15.28 15.86 14.66
C GLU A 19 -14.83 14.42 14.46
N THR A 20 -14.26 14.14 13.29
CA THR A 20 -13.65 12.84 13.02
C THR A 20 -12.37 12.71 13.83
N PRO A 21 -12.19 11.63 14.60
CA PRO A 21 -11.03 11.46 15.45
C PRO A 21 -9.74 11.40 14.60
N ARG A 22 -8.71 12.05 15.12
CA ARG A 22 -7.36 11.95 14.56
C ARG A 22 -6.81 10.58 14.91
N GLN A 23 -6.21 9.90 13.94
CA GLN A 23 -5.58 8.61 14.14
C GLN A 23 -4.07 8.76 13.99
N LEU A 24 -3.35 8.38 15.03
CA LEU A 24 -1.91 8.25 14.99
C LEU A 24 -1.56 6.85 14.48
N ARG A 25 -0.71 6.78 13.46
CA ARG A 25 -0.20 5.54 12.87
C ARG A 25 1.31 5.52 12.89
N GLY A 26 1.87 4.32 12.98
CA GLY A 26 3.31 4.12 13.03
C GLY A 26 3.91 4.37 14.41
N ASN A 27 5.22 4.50 14.48
CA ASN A 27 5.97 4.71 15.72
C ASN A 27 6.36 6.18 15.86
N LYS A 28 5.61 6.89 16.71
CA LYS A 28 5.91 8.30 17.00
C LYS A 28 7.03 8.38 18.02
N VAL A 29 8.12 8.98 17.63
CA VAL A 29 9.27 9.23 18.49
C VAL A 29 9.09 10.56 19.21
N ASP A 30 9.13 10.53 20.54
CA ASP A 30 9.05 11.74 21.34
C ASP A 30 10.39 12.49 21.35
N ALA A 31 10.28 13.83 21.33
CA ALA A 31 11.47 14.68 21.31
C ALA A 31 12.34 14.53 22.58
N ASP A 32 11.72 14.20 23.71
CA ASP A 32 12.44 14.01 24.97
C ASP A 32 13.21 12.69 24.97
N GLN A 33 12.63 11.61 24.46
CA GLN A 33 13.34 10.33 24.26
C GLN A 33 14.55 10.47 23.31
N LEU A 34 14.41 11.30 22.27
CA LEU A 34 15.55 11.55 21.36
C LEU A 34 16.71 12.30 22.01
N LYS A 35 16.45 13.15 23.01
CA LYS A 35 17.49 13.86 23.75
C LYS A 35 18.35 12.93 24.61
N GLU A 36 17.78 11.79 25.02
CA GLU A 36 18.50 10.78 25.80
C GLU A 36 19.50 9.99 24.94
N LEU A 37 19.29 9.98 23.60
CA LEU A 37 20.19 9.33 22.68
C LEU A 37 21.36 10.26 22.32
N VAL A 38 22.56 9.90 22.79
CA VAL A 38 23.79 10.67 22.58
C VAL A 38 24.60 10.05 21.45
N PRO A 39 24.83 10.76 20.33
CA PRO A 39 25.72 10.30 19.28
C PRO A 39 27.13 10.01 19.81
N GLY A 40 27.72 8.93 19.38
CA GLY A 40 29.04 8.45 19.84
C GLY A 40 29.01 7.60 21.12
N THR A 41 27.89 7.52 21.83
CA THR A 41 27.77 6.75 23.09
C THR A 41 26.63 5.75 23.05
N SER A 42 25.44 6.18 22.61
CA SER A 42 24.25 5.32 22.57
C SER A 42 24.39 4.21 21.52
N THR A 43 23.88 3.05 21.85
CA THR A 43 23.89 1.86 21.01
C THR A 43 22.53 1.57 20.38
N ARG A 44 22.47 0.57 19.47
CA ARG A 44 21.20 0.06 18.94
C ARG A 44 20.28 -0.47 20.03
N ALA A 45 20.84 -1.08 21.09
CA ALA A 45 20.08 -1.58 22.21
C ALA A 45 19.41 -0.43 22.98
N ASP A 46 20.14 0.67 23.18
CA ASP A 46 19.59 1.86 23.84
C ASP A 46 18.48 2.48 23.01
N ALA A 47 18.68 2.60 21.70
CA ALA A 47 17.65 3.09 20.78
C ALA A 47 16.39 2.20 20.82
N THR A 48 16.53 0.88 20.83
CA THR A 48 15.40 -0.03 20.91
C THR A 48 14.67 0.06 22.24
N SER A 49 15.41 0.24 23.36
CA SER A 49 14.80 0.35 24.69
C SER A 49 14.02 1.64 24.87
N LEU A 50 14.49 2.74 24.29
CA LEU A 50 13.86 4.06 24.41
C LEU A 50 12.74 4.30 23.38
N LEU A 51 13.00 3.95 22.14
CA LEU A 51 12.10 4.28 21.03
C LEU A 51 11.28 3.07 20.54
N GLY A 52 11.62 1.87 20.99
CA GLY A 52 11.06 0.64 20.44
C GLY A 52 11.70 0.22 19.13
N SER A 53 11.08 -0.76 18.47
CA SER A 53 11.57 -1.25 17.18
C SER A 53 11.38 -0.21 16.06
N PRO A 54 12.34 -0.07 15.14
CA PRO A 54 12.18 0.82 14.00
C PRO A 54 11.04 0.38 13.08
N THR A 55 10.44 1.32 12.39
CA THR A 55 9.40 1.05 11.38
C THR A 55 9.98 0.35 10.15
N ALA A 56 11.21 0.73 9.78
CA ALA A 56 11.92 0.16 8.64
C ALA A 56 13.43 0.35 8.80
N HIS A 57 14.19 -0.42 8.04
CA HIS A 57 15.61 -0.22 7.78
C HIS A 57 15.78 0.38 6.38
N ALA A 58 16.83 1.14 6.14
CA ALA A 58 17.09 1.65 4.80
C ALA A 58 17.43 0.49 3.85
N THR A 59 16.97 0.58 2.62
CA THR A 59 17.07 -0.52 1.63
C THR A 59 18.51 -0.91 1.29
N PHE A 60 19.43 0.03 1.40
CA PHE A 60 20.84 -0.19 1.00
C PHE A 60 21.83 -0.08 2.16
N ASP A 61 21.33 0.18 3.38
CA ASP A 61 22.19 0.36 4.56
C ASP A 61 21.44 -0.06 5.83
N ASP A 62 21.69 -1.27 6.31
CA ASP A 62 21.11 -1.81 7.53
C ASP A 62 21.48 -1.03 8.81
N ASN A 63 22.46 -0.13 8.70
CA ASN A 63 22.86 0.74 9.80
C ASN A 63 21.95 1.98 9.93
N GLN A 64 21.03 2.19 9.00
CA GLN A 64 20.07 3.28 9.07
C GLN A 64 18.69 2.76 9.48
N TRP A 65 18.23 3.20 10.64
CA TRP A 65 16.93 2.87 11.20
C TRP A 65 15.98 4.02 10.99
N ILE A 66 14.78 3.70 10.50
CA ILE A 66 13.78 4.69 10.14
C ILE A 66 12.55 4.49 11.01
N TYR A 67 12.16 5.53 11.74
CA TYR A 67 10.93 5.62 12.49
C TYR A 67 9.99 6.56 11.75
N ILE A 68 8.79 6.08 11.41
CA ILE A 68 7.79 6.83 10.67
C ILE A 68 6.53 6.91 11.51
N SER A 69 6.00 8.10 11.66
CA SER A 69 4.67 8.31 12.23
C SER A 69 3.84 9.25 11.39
N GLU A 70 2.55 8.98 11.32
CA GLU A 70 1.58 9.77 10.59
C GLU A 70 0.38 10.07 11.48
N THR A 71 -0.07 11.31 11.44
CA THR A 71 -1.37 11.69 11.97
C THR A 71 -2.34 11.85 10.81
N THR A 72 -3.33 10.99 10.75
CA THR A 72 -4.35 11.01 9.70
C THR A 72 -5.70 11.47 10.24
N ARG A 73 -6.50 12.11 9.40
CA ARG A 73 -7.89 12.46 9.69
C ARG A 73 -8.79 11.81 8.66
N THR A 74 -9.74 11.02 9.13
CA THR A 74 -10.75 10.43 8.27
C THR A 74 -11.73 11.51 7.83
N ARG A 75 -11.99 11.59 6.53
CA ARG A 75 -13.01 12.49 5.96
C ARG A 75 -14.11 11.64 5.35
N VAL A 76 -15.36 11.99 5.65
CA VAL A 76 -16.49 11.26 5.09
C VAL A 76 -16.50 11.41 3.57
N GLY A 77 -16.54 10.29 2.83
CA GLY A 77 -16.59 10.28 1.37
C GLY A 77 -15.28 10.65 0.66
N ARG A 78 -14.15 10.72 1.38
CA ARG A 78 -12.81 10.99 0.81
C ARG A 78 -11.77 10.07 1.42
N THR A 79 -10.65 9.90 0.73
CA THR A 79 -9.47 9.24 1.30
C THR A 79 -8.99 9.97 2.55
N PRO A 80 -8.53 9.24 3.60
CA PRO A 80 -7.95 9.86 4.78
C PRO A 80 -6.82 10.81 4.38
N GLY A 81 -6.86 12.04 4.89
CA GLY A 81 -5.80 13.00 4.65
C GLY A 81 -4.71 12.88 5.71
N ILE A 82 -3.45 12.92 5.30
CA ILE A 82 -2.30 13.07 6.20
C ILE A 82 -2.29 14.51 6.68
N MET A 83 -2.27 14.71 8.00
CA MET A 83 -2.23 16.02 8.63
C MET A 83 -0.83 16.40 9.11
N ALA A 84 -0.08 15.40 9.54
CA ALA A 84 1.30 15.55 9.94
C ALA A 84 2.02 14.22 9.71
N GLN A 85 3.25 14.30 9.27
CA GLN A 85 4.16 13.18 9.12
C GLN A 85 5.49 13.54 9.75
N ASP A 86 5.99 12.66 10.61
CA ASP A 86 7.30 12.78 11.23
C ASP A 86 8.12 11.54 10.87
N VAL A 87 9.32 11.77 10.37
CA VAL A 87 10.29 10.71 10.07
C VAL A 87 11.58 10.99 10.84
N THR A 88 11.99 10.04 11.66
CA THR A 88 13.28 10.09 12.37
C THR A 88 14.19 9.02 11.82
N VAL A 89 15.37 9.40 11.36
CA VAL A 89 16.41 8.51 10.86
C VAL A 89 17.56 8.49 11.87
N LEU A 90 17.85 7.31 12.39
CA LEU A 90 19.03 7.04 13.22
C LEU A 90 20.09 6.36 12.36
N THR A 91 21.29 6.88 12.35
CA THR A 91 22.43 6.28 11.64
C THR A 91 23.42 5.71 12.66
N PHE A 92 23.71 4.43 12.54
CA PHE A 92 24.67 3.72 13.38
C PHE A 92 25.96 3.44 12.60
N ASP A 93 27.01 3.17 13.31
CA ASP A 93 28.25 2.64 12.71
C ASP A 93 28.22 1.10 12.65
N GLN A 94 29.30 0.51 12.14
CA GLN A 94 29.43 -0.95 12.05
C GLN A 94 29.49 -1.63 13.42
N ALA A 95 29.93 -0.92 14.45
CA ALA A 95 29.95 -1.40 15.83
C ALA A 95 28.57 -1.28 16.51
N GLY A 96 27.58 -0.65 15.87
CA GLY A 96 26.25 -0.44 16.39
C GLY A 96 26.11 0.79 17.27
N VAL A 97 27.08 1.70 17.24
CA VAL A 97 27.04 2.97 17.99
C VAL A 97 26.36 4.04 17.14
N LEU A 98 25.48 4.82 17.76
CA LEU A 98 24.75 5.90 17.11
C LEU A 98 25.72 6.99 16.61
N ARG A 99 25.67 7.28 15.32
CA ARG A 99 26.45 8.35 14.65
C ARG A 99 25.69 9.64 14.50
N GLY A 100 24.40 9.56 14.25
CA GLY A 100 23.62 10.76 14.01
C GLY A 100 22.11 10.51 14.04
N ILE A 101 21.38 11.58 14.25
CA ILE A 101 19.92 11.64 14.27
C ILE A 101 19.50 12.69 13.27
N LYS A 102 18.63 12.33 12.32
CA LYS A 102 18.01 13.25 11.37
C LYS A 102 16.49 13.18 11.51
N ARG A 103 15.87 14.34 11.67
CA ARG A 103 14.40 14.47 11.66
C ARG A 103 13.95 15.13 10.38
N LEU A 104 12.87 14.60 9.80
CA LEU A 104 12.22 15.12 8.61
C LEU A 104 10.74 15.27 8.95
N ASN A 105 10.18 16.37 8.53
CA ASN A 105 8.76 16.70 8.71
C ASN A 105 8.05 16.69 7.36
N GLN A 106 6.75 16.96 7.37
CA GLN A 106 5.96 17.05 6.15
C GLN A 106 6.47 18.14 5.17
N ASP A 107 7.10 19.20 5.68
CA ASP A 107 7.69 20.26 4.83
C ASP A 107 8.90 19.78 4.02
N ASP A 108 9.54 18.69 4.46
CA ASP A 108 10.64 18.04 3.75
C ASP A 108 10.13 17.04 2.67
N SER A 109 8.81 16.82 2.61
CA SER A 109 8.21 15.89 1.64
C SER A 109 8.28 16.46 0.22
N ARG A 110 8.43 15.57 -0.76
CA ARG A 110 8.39 15.91 -2.17
C ARG A 110 7.27 15.14 -2.84
N ASP A 111 6.50 15.82 -3.66
CA ASP A 111 5.54 15.17 -4.52
C ASP A 111 6.26 14.31 -5.55
N VAL A 112 5.84 13.05 -5.65
CA VAL A 112 6.38 12.12 -6.64
C VAL A 112 5.31 11.92 -7.70
N ASP A 113 5.62 12.34 -8.93
CA ASP A 113 4.75 12.10 -10.07
C ASP A 113 4.76 10.61 -10.43
N VAL A 114 3.57 10.03 -10.49
CA VAL A 114 3.40 8.66 -10.96
C VAL A 114 3.45 8.66 -12.48
N VAL A 115 4.53 8.16 -13.04
CA VAL A 115 4.60 7.90 -14.48
C VAL A 115 3.73 6.69 -14.76
N SER A 116 2.56 6.92 -15.39
CA SER A 116 1.67 5.85 -15.84
C SER A 116 2.27 5.17 -17.09
N ARG A 117 3.29 4.34 -16.85
CA ARG A 117 3.84 3.46 -17.87
C ARG A 117 3.09 2.14 -17.79
N ALA A 118 2.21 1.89 -18.76
CA ALA A 118 1.66 0.56 -18.95
C ALA A 118 2.77 -0.36 -19.46
N THR A 119 3.10 -1.40 -18.71
CA THR A 119 3.96 -2.46 -19.23
C THR A 119 3.11 -3.28 -20.19
N PRO A 120 3.42 -3.33 -21.50
CA PRO A 120 2.69 -4.17 -22.44
C PRO A 120 2.84 -5.62 -22.00
N SER A 121 1.74 -6.26 -21.62
CA SER A 121 1.70 -7.70 -21.39
C SER A 121 1.60 -8.40 -22.74
N PRO A 122 2.64 -9.10 -23.23
CA PRO A 122 2.51 -9.90 -24.42
C PRO A 122 1.49 -11.02 -24.13
N GLY A 123 0.31 -10.94 -24.72
CA GLY A 123 -0.74 -11.96 -24.57
C GLY A 123 -2.15 -11.43 -24.25
N SER A 124 -2.32 -10.15 -23.89
CA SER A 124 -3.66 -9.59 -23.62
C SER A 124 -4.22 -8.75 -24.76
N GLU A 125 -3.58 -8.71 -25.91
CA GLU A 125 -4.07 -8.00 -27.10
C GLU A 125 -5.00 -8.84 -27.99
N ALA A 126 -5.66 -9.85 -27.44
CA ALA A 126 -6.87 -10.31 -28.06
C ALA A 126 -7.89 -9.19 -27.93
N SER A 127 -8.01 -8.38 -29.00
CA SER A 127 -8.99 -7.30 -29.07
C SER A 127 -10.33 -7.84 -28.59
N PHE A 128 -11.04 -7.07 -27.77
CA PHE A 128 -12.41 -7.41 -27.31
C PHE A 128 -13.29 -7.89 -28.46
N MET A 129 -13.07 -7.37 -29.67
CA MET A 129 -13.70 -7.80 -30.91
C MET A 129 -13.33 -9.23 -31.32
N GLN A 130 -12.11 -9.66 -31.10
CA GLN A 130 -11.65 -11.02 -31.41
C GLN A 130 -12.24 -12.04 -30.44
N GLN A 131 -12.40 -11.62 -29.18
CA GLN A 131 -13.02 -12.44 -28.14
C GLN A 131 -14.54 -12.54 -28.35
N LEU A 132 -15.17 -11.45 -28.79
CA LEU A 132 -16.59 -11.41 -29.15
C LEU A 132 -16.88 -12.27 -30.40
N LEU A 133 -16.10 -12.10 -31.47
CA LEU A 133 -16.23 -12.86 -32.72
C LEU A 133 -15.89 -14.36 -32.52
N GLY A 134 -14.90 -14.68 -31.69
CA GLY A 134 -14.55 -16.06 -31.36
C GLY A 134 -15.64 -16.80 -30.59
N ASN A 135 -16.49 -16.09 -29.84
CA ASN A 135 -17.63 -16.68 -29.13
C ASN A 135 -18.91 -16.76 -29.98
N VAL A 136 -19.13 -15.81 -30.89
CA VAL A 136 -20.32 -15.80 -31.75
C VAL A 136 -20.30 -17.01 -32.72
N GLY A 137 -19.13 -17.46 -33.16
CA GLY A 137 -19.02 -18.64 -33.99
C GLY A 137 -19.31 -19.97 -33.29
N LYS A 138 -19.18 -20.05 -31.97
CA LYS A 138 -19.43 -21.27 -31.19
C LYS A 138 -20.92 -21.53 -30.95
N PHE A 139 -21.76 -20.56 -31.04
CA PHE A 139 -23.21 -20.72 -30.85
C PHE A 139 -23.97 -21.13 -32.11
N ASN A 140 -23.31 -21.06 -33.30
CA ASN A 140 -23.94 -21.42 -34.55
C ASN A 140 -23.60 -22.84 -35.05
N ALA A 141 -22.88 -23.66 -34.26
CA ALA A 141 -22.56 -25.07 -34.59
C ALA A 141 -23.49 -26.07 -33.92
N GLY A 142 -24.76 -25.67 -33.69
CA GLY A 142 -25.77 -26.51 -33.10
C GLY A 142 -26.96 -26.72 -34.03
N GLY A 143 -26.75 -27.12 -35.29
CA GLY A 143 -27.86 -27.39 -36.22
C GLY A 143 -27.40 -28.14 -37.43
N GLY A 144 -27.43 -29.49 -37.37
CA GLY A 144 -27.66 -30.37 -38.53
C GLY A 144 -26.44 -30.77 -39.35
N ALA A 145 -26.00 -32.03 -39.18
CA ALA A 145 -26.01 -33.05 -40.22
C ALA A 145 -25.15 -34.23 -39.78
N ARG A 146 -25.82 -35.37 -39.60
CA ARG A 146 -25.25 -36.72 -39.58
C ARG A 146 -24.72 -37.04 -40.97
N ALA A 147 -23.49 -37.55 -41.03
CA ALA A 147 -22.98 -38.55 -41.99
C ALA A 147 -21.54 -38.81 -41.55
N GLY A 148 -21.15 -39.93 -40.98
CA GLY A 148 -21.01 -41.20 -41.64
C GLY A 148 -19.54 -41.41 -41.92
N GLY A 149 -18.84 -42.35 -41.19
CA GLY A 149 -17.53 -42.83 -41.63
C GLY A 149 -16.58 -43.18 -40.50
N THR A 150 -16.75 -44.33 -39.88
CA THR A 150 -15.72 -45.24 -39.34
C THR A 150 -15.00 -45.90 -40.54
N PRO A 151 -13.85 -46.60 -40.44
CA PRO A 151 -13.11 -47.07 -39.29
C PRO A 151 -11.56 -47.11 -39.48
N GLY A 152 -10.91 -47.57 -38.47
CA GLY A 152 -9.79 -48.49 -38.66
C GLY A 152 -8.41 -47.97 -38.34
N GLY A 153 -7.74 -48.75 -37.48
CA GLY A 153 -6.31 -48.83 -37.49
C GLY A 153 -5.61 -48.87 -36.14
N SER A 154 -5.77 -49.97 -35.46
CA SER A 154 -4.83 -50.69 -34.63
C SER A 154 -3.34 -50.41 -34.86
N GLY A 155 -2.58 -50.36 -33.78
CA GLY A 155 -1.13 -50.38 -33.82
C GLY A 155 -0.53 -50.37 -32.42
N ALA A 156 -0.38 -51.53 -31.90
CA ALA A 156 0.31 -51.92 -30.67
C ALA A 156 1.83 -51.73 -30.76
N SER A 157 2.42 -51.77 -29.60
CA SER A 157 3.69 -52.35 -29.15
C SER A 157 4.62 -51.33 -28.50
N ALA A 158 4.87 -51.41 -27.18
CA ALA A 158 5.77 -52.35 -26.50
C ALA A 158 7.26 -52.00 -26.70
N GLY A 159 7.95 -51.86 -25.60
CA GLY A 159 9.41 -51.92 -25.51
C GLY A 159 9.94 -50.97 -24.48
N THR A 160 10.02 -51.34 -23.21
CA THR A 160 11.13 -51.98 -22.50
C THR A 160 12.48 -51.29 -22.60
N GLY A 161 13.00 -50.93 -21.45
CA GLY A 161 14.39 -51.18 -21.19
C GLY A 161 15.26 -50.01 -20.75
N LEU A 162 15.65 -50.13 -19.55
CA LEU A 162 16.84 -49.75 -18.79
C LEU A 162 16.83 -48.35 -18.18
#